data_f653d1770a2f355f255f99af46794247
#
_entry.id   f653d1770a2f355f255f99af46794247
#
_cell.length_a   1.000
_cell.length_b   1.000
_cell.length_c   1.000
_cell.angle_alpha   90.00
_cell.angle_beta   90.00
_cell.angle_gamma   90.00
#
_symmetry.space_group_name_H-M   'P 1'
#
loop_
_entity.id
_entity.type
_entity.pdbx_description
1 polymer ?
#
loop_
_entity_poly.entity_id
_entity_poly.type
_entity_poly.pdbx_seq_one_letter_code
_entity_poly.pdbx_strand_id
1 'polypeptide(L)'
;MISRSGGLKRSLLLVSVLVALAGCGSSGSLEGGEEASKDRIRIQLNGAEPSASTGALTKGSDTVRFKVGFGRNGIACAGTRFEEGWTPLGTFRVNAILSDDRFEMDPALVKESGKTETYLRENLFRNMSSIDFKGDGETGEYGRGYISLAPVPATPQPFRFNTYDGMFRWYSFAIHGTNDPSRVGQSVTGGCINVNGKAMDDLLDTVKLGDEVVIASESPCTP
;
A
#
# COMPACT_ATOMS: atom_id res chain seq x y z
N MET A 1 40.37 -33.05 58.26
CA MET A 1 41.56 -33.68 57.65
C MET A 1 41.94 -32.86 56.48
N ILE A 2 42.90 -31.96 56.60
CA ILE A 2 44.27 -32.08 56.12
C ILE A 2 44.30 -32.16 54.61
N SER A 3 44.94 -31.30 53.75
CA SER A 3 46.11 -30.45 53.97
C SER A 3 46.44 -29.78 52.59
N ARG A 4 46.85 -28.52 52.63
CA ARG A 4 48.03 -27.91 51.98
C ARG A 4 48.19 -28.09 50.46
N SER A 5 48.65 -27.19 49.69
CA SER A 5 49.43 -25.93 49.72
C SER A 5 50.21 -25.85 48.41
N GLY A 6 50.58 -24.67 48.00
CA GLY A 6 51.66 -24.37 47.07
C GLY A 6 51.16 -23.67 45.82
N GLY A 7 51.29 -22.44 45.54
CA GLY A 7 52.30 -21.45 45.83
C GLY A 7 53.44 -21.49 44.81
N LEU A 8 53.36 -20.75 43.65
CA LEU A 8 54.59 -20.21 43.10
C LEU A 8 54.30 -18.99 42.17
N LYS A 9 54.94 -17.91 42.55
CA LYS A 9 55.10 -16.63 41.81
C LYS A 9 56.17 -16.81 40.72
N ARG A 10 56.05 -16.06 39.65
CA ARG A 10 57.15 -15.34 38.94
C ARG A 10 56.56 -14.87 37.60
N SER A 11 56.45 -13.63 37.41
CA SER A 11 57.37 -12.52 37.06
C SER A 11 57.39 -12.28 35.53
N LEU A 12 56.91 -11.11 35.22
CA LEU A 12 57.32 -10.12 34.19
C LEU A 12 58.09 -10.63 32.95
N LEU A 13 57.57 -10.22 31.81
CA LEU A 13 58.38 -9.53 30.80
C LEU A 13 57.45 -8.73 29.87
N LEU A 14 57.58 -7.40 29.96
CA LEU A 14 57.13 -6.45 28.97
C LEU A 14 58.00 -6.60 27.73
N VAL A 15 57.37 -6.76 26.59
CA VAL A 15 58.01 -6.41 25.30
C VAL A 15 57.04 -5.53 24.53
N SER A 16 57.36 -4.25 24.56
CA SER A 16 56.78 -3.25 23.67
C SER A 16 57.38 -3.39 22.27
N VAL A 17 56.56 -3.72 21.28
CA VAL A 17 56.93 -3.56 19.90
C VAL A 17 55.98 -2.57 19.27
N LEU A 18 56.44 -1.36 19.11
CA LEU A 18 55.83 -0.38 18.18
C LEU A 18 56.14 -0.85 16.76
N VAL A 19 55.10 -1.18 16.02
CA VAL A 19 55.14 -1.24 14.56
C VAL A 19 54.23 -0.19 14.00
N ALA A 20 54.79 0.91 13.54
CA ALA A 20 54.11 1.88 12.72
C ALA A 20 54.04 1.30 11.30
N LEU A 21 52.86 0.97 10.86
CA LEU A 21 52.62 0.70 9.42
C LEU A 21 51.61 1.76 8.90
N ALA A 22 52.18 2.65 8.10
CA ALA A 22 51.42 3.47 7.20
C ALA A 22 50.71 2.56 6.18
N GLY A 23 49.38 2.47 6.30
CA GLY A 23 48.52 1.74 5.38
C GLY A 23 47.64 2.73 4.60
N CYS A 24 47.81 2.74 3.30
CA CYS A 24 47.05 3.51 2.33
C CYS A 24 45.55 3.48 2.57
N GLY A 25 44.96 4.65 2.62
CA GLY A 25 43.50 4.82 2.58
C GLY A 25 42.95 4.29 1.27
N SER A 26 42.21 3.17 1.37
CA SER A 26 41.23 2.84 0.35
C SER A 26 39.97 3.59 0.73
N SER A 27 39.69 4.67 0.02
CA SER A 27 38.39 5.30 -0.03
C SER A 27 37.43 4.28 -0.63
N GLY A 28 36.83 3.45 0.22
CA GLY A 28 35.63 2.73 -0.15
C GLY A 28 34.54 3.78 -0.35
N SER A 29 34.27 4.13 -1.60
CA SER A 29 33.02 4.77 -1.98
C SER A 29 31.91 3.87 -1.47
N LEU A 30 31.25 4.33 -0.41
CA LEU A 30 29.91 3.86 -0.08
C LEU A 30 29.07 4.21 -1.32
N GLU A 31 28.81 3.21 -2.14
CA GLU A 31 27.73 3.29 -3.11
C GLU A 31 26.50 3.63 -2.29
N GLY A 32 26.10 4.89 -2.35
CA GLY A 32 24.81 5.36 -1.88
C GLY A 32 23.78 4.56 -2.66
N GLY A 33 23.25 3.51 -2.03
CA GLY A 33 22.02 2.91 -2.51
C GLY A 33 21.03 4.05 -2.60
N GLU A 34 20.64 4.40 -3.80
CA GLU A 34 19.56 5.31 -4.13
C GLU A 34 18.36 4.80 -3.34
N GLU A 35 18.03 5.51 -2.26
CA GLU A 35 16.83 5.23 -1.47
C GLU A 35 15.66 5.48 -2.42
N ALA A 36 15.21 4.42 -3.09
CA ALA A 36 14.10 4.47 -4.02
C ALA A 36 12.96 5.16 -3.30
N SER A 37 12.50 6.28 -3.86
CA SER A 37 11.43 7.11 -3.32
C SER A 37 10.34 6.22 -2.73
N LYS A 38 10.11 6.31 -1.43
CA LYS A 38 9.08 5.52 -0.73
C LYS A 38 7.67 5.82 -1.25
N ASP A 39 7.48 7.01 -1.81
CA ASP A 39 6.20 7.49 -2.35
C ASP A 39 6.04 7.05 -3.80
N ARG A 40 5.66 5.81 -4.03
CA ARG A 40 5.45 5.30 -5.38
C ARG A 40 4.19 5.83 -6.04
N ILE A 41 3.14 6.10 -5.26
CA ILE A 41 1.87 6.63 -5.74
C ILE A 41 1.51 7.88 -4.94
N ARG A 42 1.24 8.97 -5.65
CA ARG A 42 0.72 10.20 -5.07
C ARG A 42 -0.60 10.56 -5.72
N ILE A 43 -1.64 10.78 -4.92
CA ILE A 43 -2.97 11.19 -5.38
C ILE A 43 -3.24 12.60 -4.84
N GLN A 44 -3.63 13.50 -5.73
CA GLN A 44 -4.02 14.87 -5.41
C GLN A 44 -5.51 15.04 -5.74
N LEU A 45 -6.33 15.18 -4.72
CA LEU A 45 -7.78 15.38 -4.84
C LEU A 45 -8.11 16.86 -4.90
N ASN A 46 -9.14 17.19 -5.68
CA ASN A 46 -9.75 18.51 -5.69
C ASN A 46 -11.26 18.37 -5.42
N GLY A 47 -11.68 18.74 -4.21
CA GLY A 47 -13.08 18.62 -3.79
C GLY A 47 -14.00 19.64 -4.44
N ALA A 48 -13.48 20.80 -4.87
CA ALA A 48 -14.25 21.84 -5.56
C ALA A 48 -14.45 21.52 -7.04
N GLU A 49 -13.43 20.90 -7.65
CA GLU A 49 -13.44 20.49 -9.07
C GLU A 49 -12.94 19.05 -9.18
N PRO A 50 -13.81 18.04 -8.99
CA PRO A 50 -13.41 16.63 -9.02
C PRO A 50 -12.64 16.21 -10.27
N SER A 51 -12.97 16.80 -11.44
CA SER A 51 -12.31 16.55 -12.73
C SER A 51 -10.83 16.96 -12.77
N ALA A 52 -10.38 17.81 -11.85
CA ALA A 52 -8.99 18.20 -11.67
C ALA A 52 -8.20 17.23 -10.76
N SER A 53 -8.86 16.23 -10.15
CA SER A 53 -8.18 15.23 -9.32
C SER A 53 -7.30 14.30 -10.15
N THR A 54 -6.08 14.09 -9.69
CA THR A 54 -5.06 13.32 -10.42
C THR A 54 -4.31 12.36 -9.53
N GLY A 55 -3.79 11.29 -10.14
CA GLY A 55 -2.77 10.42 -9.57
C GLY A 55 -1.46 10.53 -10.35
N ALA A 56 -0.37 10.22 -9.68
CA ALA A 56 0.96 10.08 -10.25
C ALA A 56 1.60 8.79 -9.74
N LEU A 57 2.10 7.97 -10.67
CA LEU A 57 2.84 6.73 -10.40
C LEU A 57 4.28 6.90 -10.84
N THR A 58 5.23 6.70 -9.93
CA THR A 58 6.66 6.73 -10.22
C THR A 58 7.14 5.35 -10.66
N LYS A 59 7.76 5.28 -11.86
CA LYS A 59 8.36 4.09 -12.47
C LYS A 59 9.86 4.37 -12.71
N GLY A 60 10.74 4.06 -11.77
CA GLY A 60 12.15 4.46 -11.87
C GLY A 60 12.28 5.99 -11.93
N SER A 61 12.82 6.52 -13.04
CA SER A 61 12.93 7.97 -13.30
C SER A 61 11.65 8.60 -13.88
N ASP A 62 10.71 7.79 -14.34
CA ASP A 62 9.53 8.27 -15.06
C ASP A 62 8.34 8.45 -14.14
N THR A 63 7.45 9.37 -14.50
CA THR A 63 6.19 9.59 -13.79
C THR A 63 5.02 9.52 -14.77
N VAL A 64 4.14 8.56 -14.54
CA VAL A 64 2.87 8.41 -15.26
C VAL A 64 1.79 9.15 -14.50
N ARG A 65 1.07 10.06 -15.15
CA ARG A 65 -0.05 10.80 -14.57
C ARG A 65 -1.36 10.25 -15.11
N PHE A 66 -2.39 10.22 -14.24
CA PHE A 66 -3.73 9.75 -14.59
C PHE A 66 -4.80 10.51 -13.82
N LYS A 67 -6.02 10.49 -14.33
CA LYS A 67 -7.18 11.04 -13.62
C LYS A 67 -7.73 10.04 -12.61
N VAL A 68 -8.32 10.56 -11.53
CA VAL A 68 -8.95 9.74 -10.49
C VAL A 68 -10.35 10.27 -10.15
N GLY A 69 -11.28 9.35 -9.86
CA GLY A 69 -12.51 9.69 -9.16
C GLY A 69 -12.42 9.27 -7.69
N PHE A 70 -13.31 9.78 -6.85
CA PHE A 70 -13.26 9.60 -5.41
C PHE A 70 -14.66 9.58 -4.76
N GLY A 71 -14.73 9.56 -3.43
CA GLY A 71 -15.94 9.41 -2.65
C GLY A 71 -17.04 10.42 -2.94
N ARG A 72 -18.30 9.94 -3.08
CA ARG A 72 -19.48 10.74 -3.39
C ARG A 72 -19.83 11.81 -2.36
N ASN A 73 -19.39 11.65 -1.12
CA ASN A 73 -19.59 12.64 -0.06
C ASN A 73 -18.41 13.62 0.06
N GLY A 74 -17.30 13.39 -0.66
CA GLY A 74 -16.12 14.24 -0.66
C GLY A 74 -14.91 13.63 0.06
N ILE A 75 -14.18 14.47 0.80
CA ILE A 75 -12.85 14.19 1.33
C ILE A 75 -12.90 14.22 2.86
N ALA A 76 -12.45 13.13 3.51
CA ALA A 76 -12.27 13.05 4.96
C ALA A 76 -10.84 13.40 5.35
N CYS A 77 -10.64 14.06 6.51
CA CYS A 77 -9.33 14.44 6.99
C CYS A 77 -8.46 13.23 7.35
N ALA A 78 -7.14 13.43 7.32
CA ALA A 78 -6.20 12.37 7.67
C ALA A 78 -6.42 11.87 9.12
N GLY A 79 -6.30 10.55 9.30
CA GLY A 79 -6.46 9.91 10.60
C GLY A 79 -7.91 9.65 11.02
N THR A 80 -8.90 10.05 10.21
CA THR A 80 -10.30 9.70 10.47
C THR A 80 -10.55 8.21 10.17
N ARG A 81 -11.56 7.65 10.85
CA ARG A 81 -12.06 6.32 10.50
C ARG A 81 -12.70 6.39 9.11
N PHE A 82 -12.48 5.36 8.29
CA PHE A 82 -13.15 5.27 7.00
C PHE A 82 -14.67 5.19 7.19
N GLU A 83 -15.38 6.04 6.47
CA GLU A 83 -16.83 6.04 6.34
C GLU A 83 -17.22 5.97 4.88
N GLU A 84 -18.27 5.21 4.58
CA GLU A 84 -18.71 5.02 3.20
C GLU A 84 -19.10 6.35 2.53
N GLY A 85 -18.58 6.55 1.33
CA GLY A 85 -18.76 7.76 0.53
C GLY A 85 -17.69 8.84 0.76
N TRP A 86 -16.83 8.71 1.76
CA TRP A 86 -15.74 9.64 2.04
C TRP A 86 -14.39 9.06 1.66
N THR A 87 -13.57 9.81 0.95
CA THR A 87 -12.19 9.42 0.65
C THR A 87 -11.25 9.99 1.70
N PRO A 88 -10.56 9.17 2.49
CA PRO A 88 -9.65 9.66 3.52
C PRO A 88 -8.34 10.18 2.91
N LEU A 89 -7.86 11.31 3.44
CA LEU A 89 -6.51 11.81 3.21
C LEU A 89 -5.49 11.07 4.08
N GLY A 90 -4.24 11.12 3.69
CA GLY A 90 -3.12 10.62 4.49
C GLY A 90 -2.18 9.70 3.74
N THR A 91 -1.36 9.00 4.50
CA THR A 91 -0.44 7.99 4.01
C THR A 91 -1.03 6.60 4.19
N PHE A 92 -0.89 5.79 3.18
CA PHE A 92 -1.37 4.41 3.15
C PHE A 92 -0.27 3.47 2.68
N ARG A 93 -0.45 2.18 2.95
CA ARG A 93 0.41 1.13 2.46
C ARG A 93 -0.41 0.10 1.70
N VAL A 94 0.09 -0.33 0.54
CA VAL A 94 -0.52 -1.41 -0.25
C VAL A 94 -0.44 -2.71 0.55
N ASN A 95 -1.59 -3.34 0.81
CA ASN A 95 -1.69 -4.59 1.56
C ASN A 95 -2.35 -5.74 0.81
N ALA A 96 -2.94 -5.47 -0.37
CA ALA A 96 -3.32 -6.51 -1.34
C ALA A 96 -3.36 -5.94 -2.76
N ILE A 97 -3.10 -6.80 -3.74
CA ILE A 97 -3.17 -6.51 -5.17
C ILE A 97 -3.91 -7.67 -5.83
N LEU A 98 -5.06 -7.38 -6.40
CA LEU A 98 -5.98 -8.38 -6.95
C LEU A 98 -6.37 -8.01 -8.38
N SER A 99 -6.23 -8.99 -9.29
CA SER A 99 -6.74 -8.96 -10.66
C SER A 99 -7.00 -10.39 -11.14
N ASP A 100 -7.45 -10.57 -12.38
CA ASP A 100 -7.67 -11.89 -12.94
C ASP A 100 -6.39 -12.73 -13.02
N ASP A 101 -5.24 -12.08 -13.24
CA ASP A 101 -3.93 -12.72 -13.46
C ASP A 101 -2.93 -12.42 -12.32
N ARG A 102 -3.26 -11.54 -11.37
CA ARG A 102 -2.39 -11.18 -10.27
C ARG A 102 -3.10 -11.28 -8.93
N PHE A 103 -2.49 -12.00 -8.01
CA PHE A 103 -2.93 -12.08 -6.62
C PHE A 103 -1.72 -11.94 -5.70
N GLU A 104 -1.74 -10.90 -4.88
CA GLU A 104 -0.80 -10.71 -3.78
C GLU A 104 -1.59 -10.17 -2.59
N MET A 105 -1.42 -10.77 -1.42
CA MET A 105 -2.13 -10.35 -0.21
C MET A 105 -1.22 -10.55 1.00
N ASP A 106 -1.27 -9.58 1.93
CA ASP A 106 -0.57 -9.71 3.21
C ASP A 106 -1.00 -11.01 3.90
N PRO A 107 -0.04 -11.84 4.38
CA PRO A 107 -0.35 -13.11 5.05
C PRO A 107 -1.31 -12.96 6.24
N ALA A 108 -1.30 -11.81 6.93
CA ALA A 108 -2.24 -11.55 8.02
C ALA A 108 -3.68 -11.46 7.52
N LEU A 109 -3.91 -10.83 6.36
CA LEU A 109 -5.23 -10.77 5.73
C LEU A 109 -5.69 -12.14 5.23
N VAL A 110 -4.79 -12.94 4.67
CA VAL A 110 -5.10 -14.32 4.28
C VAL A 110 -5.60 -15.11 5.49
N LYS A 111 -4.88 -15.01 6.62
CA LYS A 111 -5.28 -15.66 7.87
C LYS A 111 -6.63 -15.15 8.39
N GLU A 112 -6.87 -13.83 8.35
CA GLU A 112 -8.11 -13.19 8.79
C GLU A 112 -9.32 -13.66 7.97
N SER A 113 -9.13 -13.91 6.69
CA SER A 113 -10.21 -14.35 5.79
C SER A 113 -10.82 -15.70 6.18
N GLY A 114 -10.09 -16.55 6.91
CA GLY A 114 -10.46 -17.92 7.22
C GLY A 114 -10.52 -18.83 5.98
N LYS A 115 -9.92 -18.40 4.86
CA LYS A 115 -9.86 -19.14 3.60
C LYS A 115 -8.41 -19.52 3.28
N THR A 116 -8.24 -20.49 2.38
CA THR A 116 -6.93 -20.80 1.82
C THR A 116 -6.53 -19.75 0.81
N GLU A 117 -5.23 -19.54 0.62
CA GLU A 117 -4.72 -18.64 -0.43
C GLU A 117 -5.21 -19.05 -1.82
N THR A 118 -5.25 -20.35 -2.10
CA THR A 118 -5.79 -20.88 -3.37
C THR A 118 -7.23 -20.43 -3.59
N TYR A 119 -8.10 -20.58 -2.57
CA TYR A 119 -9.49 -20.12 -2.68
C TYR A 119 -9.57 -18.62 -2.95
N LEU A 120 -8.79 -17.80 -2.22
CA LEU A 120 -8.80 -16.35 -2.38
C LEU A 120 -8.33 -15.94 -3.78
N ARG A 121 -7.26 -16.55 -4.27
CA ARG A 121 -6.71 -16.33 -5.62
C ARG A 121 -7.72 -16.62 -6.73
N GLU A 122 -8.48 -17.67 -6.59
CA GLU A 122 -9.45 -18.11 -7.61
C GLU A 122 -10.77 -17.33 -7.57
N ASN A 123 -11.14 -16.80 -6.40
CA ASN A 123 -12.52 -16.36 -6.20
C ASN A 123 -12.66 -14.92 -5.73
N LEU A 124 -11.71 -14.38 -4.95
CA LEU A 124 -11.97 -13.12 -4.23
C LEU A 124 -12.17 -11.94 -5.20
N PHE A 125 -11.21 -11.67 -6.09
CA PHE A 125 -11.33 -10.54 -7.01
C PHE A 125 -12.53 -10.73 -7.96
N ARG A 126 -12.71 -11.91 -8.50
CA ARG A 126 -13.85 -12.22 -9.38
C ARG A 126 -15.18 -11.96 -8.69
N ASN A 127 -15.34 -12.42 -7.45
CA ASN A 127 -16.56 -12.20 -6.68
C ASN A 127 -16.79 -10.70 -6.41
N MET A 128 -15.73 -9.95 -6.08
CA MET A 128 -15.82 -8.50 -5.85
C MET A 128 -16.10 -7.75 -7.14
N SER A 129 -15.38 -8.06 -8.22
CA SER A 129 -15.53 -7.37 -9.51
C SER A 129 -16.90 -7.61 -10.17
N SER A 130 -17.54 -8.74 -9.90
CA SER A 130 -18.84 -9.10 -10.46
C SER A 130 -20.05 -8.63 -9.66
N ILE A 131 -19.86 -8.07 -8.46
CA ILE A 131 -20.98 -7.56 -7.64
C ILE A 131 -21.42 -6.20 -8.14
N ASP A 132 -22.71 -6.08 -8.44
CA ASP A 132 -23.39 -4.82 -8.70
C ASP A 132 -23.72 -4.12 -7.37
N PHE A 133 -22.85 -3.20 -6.94
CA PHE A 133 -23.04 -2.47 -5.69
C PHE A 133 -24.05 -1.34 -5.77
N LYS A 134 -24.44 -0.92 -6.99
CA LYS A 134 -25.41 0.15 -7.19
C LYS A 134 -26.83 -0.36 -7.43
N GLY A 135 -26.95 -1.63 -7.86
CA GLY A 135 -28.23 -2.20 -8.28
C GLY A 135 -28.74 -1.64 -9.62
N ASP A 136 -27.83 -1.21 -10.50
CA ASP A 136 -28.14 -0.66 -11.82
C ASP A 136 -28.13 -1.71 -12.94
N GLY A 137 -27.81 -2.96 -12.62
CA GLY A 137 -27.74 -4.08 -13.56
C GLY A 137 -26.37 -4.21 -14.24
N GLU A 138 -25.40 -3.37 -13.92
CA GLU A 138 -24.02 -3.49 -14.40
C GLU A 138 -23.21 -4.39 -13.47
N THR A 139 -22.32 -5.20 -14.05
CA THR A 139 -21.36 -6.03 -13.30
C THR A 139 -19.95 -5.53 -13.51
N GLY A 140 -19.01 -5.92 -12.61
CA GLY A 140 -17.60 -5.59 -12.78
C GLY A 140 -17.25 -4.15 -12.41
N GLU A 141 -17.90 -3.57 -11.42
CA GLU A 141 -17.69 -2.18 -11.00
C GLU A 141 -16.24 -1.83 -10.67
N TYR A 142 -15.40 -2.80 -10.30
CA TYR A 142 -13.97 -2.58 -10.01
C TYR A 142 -13.07 -2.72 -11.25
N GLY A 143 -13.65 -2.99 -12.44
CA GLY A 143 -12.87 -3.10 -13.67
C GLY A 143 -11.81 -4.20 -13.58
N ARG A 144 -10.55 -3.88 -13.97
CA ARG A 144 -9.49 -4.86 -14.16
C ARG A 144 -8.68 -5.20 -12.91
N GLY A 145 -8.80 -4.43 -11.84
CA GLY A 145 -7.97 -4.67 -10.67
C GLY A 145 -8.38 -3.86 -9.45
N TYR A 146 -7.84 -4.31 -8.31
CA TYR A 146 -8.12 -3.78 -7.00
C TYR A 146 -6.85 -3.79 -6.15
N ILE A 147 -6.40 -2.61 -5.73
CA ILE A 147 -5.22 -2.40 -4.89
C ILE A 147 -5.68 -1.88 -3.54
N SER A 148 -5.69 -2.74 -2.55
CA SER A 148 -6.14 -2.41 -1.20
C SER A 148 -5.10 -1.61 -0.44
N LEU A 149 -5.57 -0.66 0.36
CA LEU A 149 -4.78 0.32 1.08
C LEU A 149 -5.07 0.26 2.59
N ALA A 150 -4.02 0.10 3.39
CA ALA A 150 -4.06 0.20 4.84
C ALA A 150 -3.52 1.56 5.29
N PRO A 151 -4.19 2.30 6.19
CA PRO A 151 -3.73 3.60 6.67
C PRO A 151 -2.45 3.49 7.52
N VAL A 152 -1.58 4.52 7.42
CA VAL A 152 -0.35 4.67 8.21
C VAL A 152 -0.32 6.07 8.86
N PRO A 153 -0.31 6.18 10.19
CA PRO A 153 -0.40 5.08 11.16
C PRO A 153 -1.75 4.35 11.08
N ALA A 154 -1.77 3.11 11.57
CA ALA A 154 -3.00 2.33 11.59
C ALA A 154 -4.11 3.05 12.37
N THR A 155 -5.28 3.16 11.76
CA THR A 155 -6.50 3.66 12.38
C THR A 155 -7.57 2.57 12.35
N PRO A 156 -8.51 2.52 13.32
CA PRO A 156 -9.59 1.56 13.27
C PRO A 156 -10.39 1.69 11.97
N GLN A 157 -10.47 0.60 11.21
CA GLN A 157 -11.20 0.57 9.95
C GLN A 157 -12.29 -0.50 10.00
N PRO A 158 -13.46 -0.29 9.37
CA PRO A 158 -14.54 -1.27 9.35
C PRO A 158 -14.34 -2.33 8.25
N PHE A 159 -13.13 -2.49 7.75
CA PHE A 159 -12.81 -3.44 6.68
C PHE A 159 -12.96 -4.86 7.19
N ARG A 160 -13.56 -5.73 6.41
CA ARG A 160 -13.77 -7.13 6.76
C ARG A 160 -14.09 -7.98 5.55
N PHE A 161 -13.77 -9.25 5.69
CA PHE A 161 -14.30 -10.29 4.83
C PHE A 161 -15.76 -10.59 5.23
N ASN A 162 -16.63 -10.74 4.24
CA ASN A 162 -18.04 -11.08 4.47
C ASN A 162 -18.64 -11.81 3.26
N THR A 163 -19.93 -12.11 3.33
CA THR A 163 -20.72 -12.63 2.21
C THR A 163 -21.74 -11.58 1.81
N TYR A 164 -21.83 -11.29 0.52
CA TYR A 164 -22.81 -10.41 -0.09
C TYR A 164 -23.47 -11.15 -1.26
N ASP A 165 -24.78 -11.23 -1.28
CA ASP A 165 -25.55 -11.97 -2.30
C ASP A 165 -25.01 -13.39 -2.57
N GLY A 166 -24.69 -14.10 -1.50
CA GLY A 166 -24.11 -15.46 -1.57
C GLY A 166 -22.64 -15.55 -1.96
N MET A 167 -22.00 -14.42 -2.32
CA MET A 167 -20.60 -14.38 -2.72
C MET A 167 -19.70 -13.89 -1.58
N PHE A 168 -18.59 -14.61 -1.34
CA PHE A 168 -17.54 -14.19 -0.41
C PHE A 168 -16.78 -13.00 -0.99
N ARG A 169 -16.67 -11.93 -0.23
CA ARG A 169 -15.99 -10.70 -0.66
C ARG A 169 -15.19 -10.07 0.48
N TRP A 170 -14.38 -9.09 0.14
CA TRP A 170 -13.62 -8.28 1.09
C TRP A 170 -13.90 -6.80 0.89
N TYR A 171 -14.38 -6.13 1.94
CA TYR A 171 -14.59 -4.70 1.95
C TYR A 171 -13.37 -3.99 2.53
N SER A 172 -12.72 -3.12 1.76
CA SER A 172 -11.58 -2.30 2.19
C SER A 172 -11.51 -0.98 1.41
N PHE A 173 -10.69 -0.05 1.86
CA PHE A 173 -10.33 1.13 1.08
C PHE A 173 -9.30 0.75 0.03
N ALA A 174 -9.45 1.25 -1.20
CA ALA A 174 -8.62 0.80 -2.32
C ALA A 174 -8.50 1.83 -3.45
N ILE A 175 -7.51 1.59 -4.33
CA ILE A 175 -7.51 2.07 -5.71
C ILE A 175 -8.01 0.90 -6.57
N HIS A 176 -8.98 1.15 -7.45
CA HIS A 176 -9.53 0.12 -8.33
C HIS A 176 -9.85 0.66 -9.72
N GLY A 177 -9.97 -0.23 -10.68
CA GLY A 177 -10.46 0.11 -12.00
C GLY A 177 -11.96 0.46 -11.99
N THR A 178 -12.53 0.63 -13.17
CA THR A 178 -13.97 0.81 -13.36
C THR A 178 -14.38 0.29 -14.72
N ASN A 179 -15.56 -0.28 -14.81
CA ASN A 179 -16.23 -0.64 -16.08
C ASN A 179 -16.92 0.57 -16.74
N ASP A 180 -17.08 1.67 -16.00
CA ASP A 180 -17.63 2.94 -16.50
C ASP A 180 -16.57 4.06 -16.46
N PRO A 181 -15.85 4.33 -17.56
CA PRO A 181 -14.82 5.36 -17.60
C PRO A 181 -15.33 6.78 -17.33
N SER A 182 -16.63 7.04 -17.47
CA SER A 182 -17.22 8.36 -17.20
C SER A 182 -17.17 8.75 -15.73
N ARG A 183 -17.03 7.78 -14.84
CA ARG A 183 -16.90 7.98 -13.38
C ARG A 183 -15.53 8.52 -12.95
N VAL A 184 -14.52 8.38 -13.81
CA VAL A 184 -13.17 8.88 -13.52
C VAL A 184 -13.13 10.40 -13.64
N GLY A 185 -12.63 11.07 -12.61
CA GLY A 185 -12.69 12.53 -12.48
C GLY A 185 -13.99 13.03 -11.85
N GLN A 186 -14.75 12.14 -11.21
CA GLN A 186 -15.99 12.51 -10.51
C GLN A 186 -15.95 12.08 -9.04
N SER A 187 -16.81 12.72 -8.23
CA SER A 187 -17.04 12.37 -6.82
C SER A 187 -18.27 11.46 -6.73
N VAL A 188 -18.08 10.14 -6.95
CA VAL A 188 -19.18 9.18 -7.17
C VAL A 188 -18.98 7.82 -6.50
N THR A 189 -17.82 7.56 -5.90
CA THR A 189 -17.51 6.23 -5.34
C THR A 189 -18.02 6.06 -3.91
N GLY A 190 -17.95 4.85 -3.38
CA GLY A 190 -18.17 4.55 -1.97
C GLY A 190 -17.03 5.02 -1.04
N GLY A 191 -16.07 5.78 -1.57
CA GLY A 191 -14.88 6.28 -0.86
C GLY A 191 -13.56 5.84 -1.48
N CYS A 192 -13.55 4.74 -2.23
CA CYS A 192 -12.37 4.28 -2.95
C CYS A 192 -11.96 5.26 -4.07
N ILE A 193 -10.72 5.16 -4.49
CA ILE A 193 -10.19 5.86 -5.66
C ILE A 193 -10.46 4.98 -6.89
N ASN A 194 -11.17 5.49 -7.89
CA ASN A 194 -11.30 4.80 -9.17
C ASN A 194 -10.41 5.42 -10.25
N VAL A 195 -9.94 4.57 -11.16
CA VAL A 195 -9.06 4.94 -12.28
C VAL A 195 -9.53 4.24 -13.56
N ASN A 196 -9.12 4.76 -14.72
CA ASN A 196 -9.43 4.11 -16.00
C ASN A 196 -8.57 2.82 -16.20
N GLY A 197 -8.94 2.02 -17.20
CA GLY A 197 -8.28 0.73 -17.46
C GLY A 197 -6.78 0.86 -17.68
N LYS A 198 -6.33 1.84 -18.48
CA LYS A 198 -4.89 2.06 -18.73
C LYS A 198 -4.12 2.38 -17.44
N ALA A 199 -4.64 3.27 -16.61
CA ALA A 199 -4.00 3.60 -15.34
C ALA A 199 -3.98 2.40 -14.40
N MET A 200 -5.03 1.57 -14.41
CA MET A 200 -5.07 0.34 -13.61
C MET A 200 -4.02 -0.67 -14.09
N ASP A 201 -3.83 -0.83 -15.39
CA ASP A 201 -2.77 -1.69 -15.96
C ASP A 201 -1.38 -1.19 -15.51
N ASP A 202 -1.09 0.11 -15.65
CA ASP A 202 0.17 0.71 -15.21
C ASP A 202 0.43 0.50 -13.71
N LEU A 203 -0.61 0.60 -12.89
CA LEU A 203 -0.54 0.36 -11.45
C LEU A 203 -0.28 -1.13 -11.15
N LEU A 204 -1.02 -2.04 -11.78
CA LEU A 204 -0.86 -3.48 -11.61
C LEU A 204 0.55 -3.95 -12.01
N ASP A 205 1.12 -3.41 -13.08
CA ASP A 205 2.46 -3.75 -13.56
C ASP A 205 3.58 -3.27 -12.63
N THR A 206 3.32 -2.23 -11.83
CA THR A 206 4.41 -1.52 -11.13
C THR A 206 4.35 -1.70 -9.62
N VAL A 207 3.16 -1.67 -9.03
CA VAL A 207 2.95 -1.59 -7.59
C VAL A 207 3.23 -2.93 -6.91
N LYS A 208 3.79 -2.88 -5.68
CA LYS A 208 4.12 -4.03 -4.85
C LYS A 208 3.47 -3.91 -3.47
N LEU A 209 3.31 -5.03 -2.79
CA LEU A 209 2.96 -5.03 -1.36
C LEU A 209 3.95 -4.18 -0.57
N GLY A 210 3.42 -3.34 0.32
CA GLY A 210 4.20 -2.44 1.15
C GLY A 210 4.54 -1.09 0.51
N ASP A 211 4.28 -0.88 -0.78
CA ASP A 211 4.45 0.43 -1.42
C ASP A 211 3.59 1.49 -0.73
N GLU A 212 4.14 2.70 -0.63
CA GLU A 212 3.47 3.83 -0.01
C GLU A 212 2.60 4.57 -1.03
N VAL A 213 1.41 4.95 -0.58
CA VAL A 213 0.44 5.77 -1.32
C VAL A 213 0.11 6.98 -0.48
N VAL A 214 0.33 8.17 -1.03
CA VAL A 214 -0.02 9.44 -0.38
C VAL A 214 -1.24 10.03 -1.05
N ILE A 215 -2.29 10.29 -0.27
CA ILE A 215 -3.51 10.97 -0.73
C ILE A 215 -3.59 12.32 -0.04
N ALA A 216 -3.56 13.39 -0.85
CA ALA A 216 -3.57 14.77 -0.39
C ALA A 216 -4.66 15.58 -1.08
N SER A 217 -5.01 16.72 -0.48
CA SER A 217 -5.92 17.69 -1.07
C SER A 217 -5.59 19.10 -0.54
N GLU A 218 -5.79 20.11 -1.38
CA GLU A 218 -5.81 21.52 -0.98
C GLU A 218 -7.23 21.99 -0.61
N SER A 219 -8.24 21.19 -0.97
CA SER A 219 -9.63 21.47 -0.58
C SER A 219 -9.85 21.16 0.89
N PRO A 220 -10.81 21.85 1.55
CA PRO A 220 -11.23 21.50 2.90
C PRO A 220 -11.64 20.04 3.00
N CYS A 221 -11.28 19.39 4.11
CA CYS A 221 -11.69 18.04 4.45
C CYS A 221 -12.66 18.04 5.63
N THR A 222 -13.49 17.01 5.72
CA THR A 222 -14.41 16.79 6.87
C THR A 222 -13.69 15.98 7.94
N PRO A 223 -13.76 16.40 9.23
CA PRO A 223 -13.18 15.68 10.37
C PRO A 223 -13.83 14.30 10.59
#